data_f07bbe8dc09e4a17e9023885bfe14833
#
_entry.id   f07bbe8dc09e4a17e9023885bfe14833
#
_cell.length_a   1.000
_cell.length_b   1.000
_cell.length_c   1.000
_cell.angle_alpha   90.00
_cell.angle_beta   90.00
_cell.angle_gamma   90.00
#
_symmetry.space_group_name_H-M   'P 1'
#
loop_
_entity.id
_entity.type
_entity.pdbx_description
1 polymer ?
#
loop_
_entity_poly.entity_id
_entity_poly.type
_entity_poly.pdbx_seq_one_letter_code
_entity_poly.pdbx_strand_id
1 'polypeptide(L)'
;MNQNTIFNEQASYDEVVQLDNPTFSEAWALVEGAQRMAKPFESGSLDDPENLGNLREAIQLNSELWSIFQTELQNESGVMPANLREDMLNLCGFVGMHSVDTLNEPTAERVMALIAINRQIADCLLESLQVAMDLAEAQTQEEPTDDSQDIPSVEPAASS
;
A
#
# COMPACT_ATOMS: atom_id res chain seq x y z
N MET A 1 13.75 -18.23 32.38
CA MET A 1 12.40 -17.68 32.29
C MET A 1 12.35 -16.72 31.10
N ASN A 2 11.73 -17.17 30.04
CA ASN A 2 11.77 -16.49 28.75
C ASN A 2 10.68 -15.43 28.67
N GLN A 3 11.03 -14.18 28.94
CA GLN A 3 10.14 -13.04 28.66
C GLN A 3 10.17 -12.61 27.18
N ASN A 4 10.93 -13.33 26.35
CA ASN A 4 11.13 -12.95 24.93
C ASN A 4 10.11 -13.57 23.96
N THR A 5 9.19 -14.42 24.43
CA THR A 5 8.24 -15.13 23.56
C THR A 5 6.96 -14.33 23.31
N ILE A 6 6.61 -13.41 24.21
CA ILE A 6 5.35 -12.65 24.11
C ILE A 6 5.44 -11.50 23.07
N PHE A 7 6.63 -10.94 22.89
CA PHE A 7 6.84 -9.86 21.90
C PHE A 7 6.84 -10.34 20.44
N ASN A 8 7.10 -11.61 20.20
CA ASN A 8 7.21 -12.15 18.85
C ASN A 8 5.86 -12.62 18.28
N GLU A 9 4.90 -12.97 19.12
CA GLU A 9 3.56 -13.36 18.67
C GLU A 9 2.71 -12.15 18.27
N GLN A 10 2.86 -11.03 18.97
CA GLN A 10 2.12 -9.81 18.66
C GLN A 10 2.60 -9.19 17.32
N ALA A 11 3.90 -9.15 17.10
CA ALA A 11 4.47 -8.68 15.84
C ALA A 11 4.08 -9.57 14.64
N SER A 12 3.99 -10.89 14.86
CA SER A 12 3.57 -11.85 13.83
C SER A 12 2.10 -11.73 13.46
N TYR A 13 1.23 -11.40 14.43
CA TYR A 13 -0.20 -11.20 14.19
C TYR A 13 -0.47 -9.91 13.42
N ASP A 14 0.17 -8.81 13.81
CA ASP A 14 0.06 -7.52 13.11
C ASP A 14 0.64 -7.61 11.69
N GLU A 15 1.71 -8.37 11.48
CA GLU A 15 2.29 -8.64 10.17
C GLU A 15 1.35 -9.45 9.27
N VAL A 16 0.69 -10.48 9.80
CA VAL A 16 -0.28 -11.29 9.05
C VAL A 16 -1.53 -10.47 8.70
N VAL A 17 -2.03 -9.64 9.62
CA VAL A 17 -3.18 -8.76 9.35
C VAL A 17 -2.84 -7.70 8.29
N GLN A 18 -1.60 -7.21 8.26
CA GLN A 18 -1.12 -6.27 7.22
C GLN A 18 -1.00 -6.95 5.86
N LEU A 19 -0.54 -8.20 5.80
CA LEU A 19 -0.40 -8.95 4.54
C LEU A 19 -1.74 -9.28 3.88
N ASP A 20 -2.81 -9.39 4.66
CA ASP A 20 -4.17 -9.61 4.13
C ASP A 20 -4.84 -8.31 3.64
N ASN A 21 -4.21 -7.15 3.84
CA ASN A 21 -4.75 -5.88 3.36
C ASN A 21 -4.28 -5.61 1.91
N PRO A 22 -5.20 -5.47 0.92
CA PRO A 22 -4.84 -5.20 -0.46
C PRO A 22 -3.96 -3.96 -0.63
N THR A 23 -4.23 -2.89 0.09
CA THR A 23 -3.46 -1.63 0.04
C THR A 23 -2.01 -1.84 0.50
N PHE A 24 -1.80 -2.65 1.53
CA PHE A 24 -0.46 -3.00 1.98
C PHE A 24 0.29 -3.82 0.94
N SER A 25 -0.38 -4.80 0.31
CA SER A 25 0.20 -5.63 -0.75
C SER A 25 0.57 -4.81 -1.98
N GLU A 26 -0.24 -3.83 -2.37
CA GLU A 26 0.01 -2.90 -3.47
C GLU A 26 1.23 -2.01 -3.17
N ALA A 27 1.28 -1.42 -1.97
CA ALA A 27 2.41 -0.62 -1.54
C ALA A 27 3.71 -1.42 -1.52
N TRP A 28 3.67 -2.64 -1.00
CA TRP A 28 4.81 -3.54 -0.98
C TRP A 28 5.31 -3.90 -2.38
N ALA A 29 4.41 -4.22 -3.30
CA ALA A 29 4.75 -4.53 -4.69
C ALA A 29 5.45 -3.34 -5.39
N LEU A 30 5.01 -2.11 -5.13
CA LEU A 30 5.65 -0.90 -5.64
C LEU A 30 7.05 -0.69 -5.06
N VAL A 31 7.23 -0.92 -3.76
CA VAL A 31 8.55 -0.85 -3.10
C VAL A 31 9.49 -1.89 -3.67
N GLU A 32 9.03 -3.13 -3.82
CA GLU A 32 9.83 -4.21 -4.40
C GLU A 32 10.22 -3.92 -5.86
N GLY A 33 9.28 -3.41 -6.66
CA GLY A 33 9.54 -2.96 -8.02
C GLY A 33 10.64 -1.88 -8.09
N ALA A 34 10.57 -0.89 -7.19
CA ALA A 34 11.60 0.15 -7.07
C ALA A 34 12.97 -0.44 -6.70
N GLN A 35 13.02 -1.37 -5.76
CA GLN A 35 14.27 -2.03 -5.36
C GLN A 35 14.88 -2.86 -6.48
N ARG A 36 14.07 -3.62 -7.21
CA ARG A 36 14.51 -4.42 -8.36
C ARG A 36 15.09 -3.56 -9.48
N MET A 37 14.50 -2.39 -9.74
CA MET A 37 15.03 -1.44 -10.72
C MET A 37 16.31 -0.73 -10.25
N ALA A 38 16.48 -0.52 -8.95
CA ALA A 38 17.67 0.11 -8.37
C ALA A 38 18.88 -0.83 -8.32
N LYS A 39 18.65 -2.11 -8.05
CA LYS A 39 19.71 -3.11 -7.82
C LYS A 39 20.76 -3.21 -8.94
N PRO A 40 20.45 -3.17 -10.25
CA PRO A 40 21.45 -3.21 -11.31
C PRO A 40 22.46 -2.07 -11.26
N PHE A 41 22.07 -0.89 -10.77
CA PHE A 41 22.99 0.25 -10.61
C PHE A 41 23.94 0.07 -9.41
N GLU A 42 23.54 -0.68 -8.42
CA GLU A 42 24.35 -1.02 -7.24
C GLU A 42 25.31 -2.19 -7.54
N SER A 43 24.90 -3.10 -8.42
CA SER A 43 25.64 -4.34 -8.74
C SER A 43 26.78 -4.15 -9.72
N GLY A 44 26.83 -3.06 -10.47
CA GLY A 44 27.89 -2.81 -11.43
C GLY A 44 27.49 -1.92 -12.61
N SER A 45 28.22 -2.07 -13.73
CA SER A 45 27.96 -1.29 -14.94
C SER A 45 26.81 -1.86 -15.76
N LEU A 46 26.04 -0.98 -16.40
CA LEU A 46 25.03 -1.36 -17.40
C LEU A 46 25.65 -1.79 -18.74
N ASP A 47 26.96 -1.64 -18.90
CA ASP A 47 27.70 -2.21 -20.05
C ASP A 47 27.80 -3.74 -19.96
N ASP A 48 27.61 -4.31 -18.76
CA ASP A 48 27.50 -5.75 -18.58
C ASP A 48 26.12 -6.24 -19.09
N PRO A 49 26.08 -7.14 -20.09
CA PRO A 49 24.82 -7.64 -20.67
C PRO A 49 23.89 -8.32 -19.66
N GLU A 50 24.42 -9.02 -18.67
CA GLU A 50 23.64 -9.67 -17.63
C GLU A 50 22.95 -8.62 -16.73
N ASN A 51 23.69 -7.63 -16.29
CA ASN A 51 23.19 -6.55 -15.45
C ASN A 51 22.14 -5.69 -16.18
N LEU A 52 22.37 -5.40 -17.45
CA LEU A 52 21.40 -4.72 -18.32
C LEU A 52 20.14 -5.56 -18.54
N GLY A 53 20.28 -6.88 -18.71
CA GLY A 53 19.17 -7.82 -18.82
C GLY A 53 18.29 -7.83 -17.56
N ASN A 54 18.92 -7.83 -16.38
CA ASN A 54 18.21 -7.74 -15.09
C ASN A 54 17.44 -6.43 -14.94
N LEU A 55 18.02 -5.31 -15.40
CA LEU A 55 17.32 -4.03 -15.40
C LEU A 55 16.08 -4.04 -16.31
N ARG A 56 16.22 -4.55 -17.52
CA ARG A 56 15.09 -4.65 -18.46
C ARG A 56 13.97 -5.53 -17.92
N GLU A 57 14.29 -6.66 -17.32
CA GLU A 57 13.33 -7.53 -16.66
C GLU A 57 12.60 -6.80 -15.51
N ALA A 58 13.34 -6.06 -14.68
CA ALA A 58 12.76 -5.28 -13.59
C ALA A 58 11.79 -4.20 -14.11
N ILE A 59 12.12 -3.50 -15.19
CA ILE A 59 11.25 -2.50 -15.83
C ILE A 59 10.00 -3.15 -16.42
N GLN A 60 10.12 -4.32 -17.05
CA GLN A 60 8.98 -5.06 -17.59
C GLN A 60 8.02 -5.50 -16.49
N LEU A 61 8.52 -6.09 -15.42
CA LEU A 61 7.71 -6.47 -14.26
C LEU A 61 6.99 -5.27 -13.61
N ASN A 62 7.68 -4.14 -13.53
CA ASN A 62 7.09 -2.90 -13.04
C ASN A 62 5.96 -2.40 -13.97
N SER A 63 6.16 -2.48 -15.28
CA SER A 63 5.13 -2.12 -16.26
C SER A 63 3.89 -3.02 -16.17
N GLU A 64 4.08 -4.31 -15.95
CA GLU A 64 2.99 -5.26 -15.71
C GLU A 64 2.20 -4.93 -14.44
N LEU A 65 2.89 -4.60 -13.34
CA LEU A 65 2.27 -4.16 -12.08
C LEU A 65 1.37 -2.93 -12.30
N TRP A 66 1.87 -1.92 -13.00
CA TRP A 66 1.09 -0.72 -13.29
C TRP A 66 -0.09 -0.97 -14.24
N SER A 67 0.02 -1.95 -15.14
CA SER A 67 -1.09 -2.40 -15.99
C SER A 67 -2.20 -3.06 -15.18
N ILE A 68 -1.85 -3.80 -14.13
CA ILE A 68 -2.82 -4.38 -13.18
C ILE A 68 -3.55 -3.26 -12.44
N PHE A 69 -2.84 -2.28 -11.90
CA PHE A 69 -3.45 -1.12 -11.24
C PHE A 69 -4.39 -0.35 -12.18
N GLN A 70 -3.99 -0.14 -13.42
CA GLN A 70 -4.83 0.51 -14.42
C GLN A 70 -6.14 -0.24 -14.66
N THR A 71 -6.07 -1.56 -14.78
CA THR A 71 -7.23 -2.43 -14.97
C THR A 71 -8.17 -2.37 -13.76
N GLU A 72 -7.64 -2.43 -12.56
CA GLU A 72 -8.41 -2.32 -11.32
C GLU A 72 -9.11 -0.96 -11.21
N LEU A 73 -8.40 0.13 -11.48
CA LEU A 73 -8.98 1.49 -11.47
C LEU A 73 -10.09 1.67 -12.51
N GLN A 74 -9.99 1.02 -13.66
CA GLN A 74 -11.04 1.07 -14.70
C GLN A 74 -12.28 0.28 -14.29
N ASN A 75 -12.14 -0.78 -13.52
CA ASN A 75 -13.22 -1.67 -13.10
C ASN A 75 -13.89 -1.23 -11.78
N GLU A 76 -13.23 -0.40 -10.99
CA GLU A 76 -13.82 0.11 -9.75
C GLU A 76 -14.94 1.10 -10.01
N SER A 77 -16.15 0.77 -9.53
CA SER A 77 -17.31 1.66 -9.56
C SER A 77 -17.53 2.27 -8.16
N GLY A 78 -17.09 3.51 -7.97
CA GLY A 78 -17.70 4.39 -6.97
C GLY A 78 -17.02 4.51 -5.60
N VAL A 79 -15.90 3.86 -5.33
CA VAL A 79 -15.19 4.00 -4.02
C VAL A 79 -14.21 5.19 -4.02
N MET A 80 -13.55 5.42 -5.14
CA MET A 80 -12.59 6.51 -5.29
C MET A 80 -13.24 7.75 -5.92
N PRO A 81 -12.96 8.98 -5.44
CA PRO A 81 -13.40 10.20 -6.11
C PRO A 81 -12.99 10.22 -7.60
N ALA A 82 -13.88 10.69 -8.48
CA ALA A 82 -13.69 10.64 -9.93
C ALA A 82 -12.42 11.38 -10.40
N ASN A 83 -12.10 12.52 -9.80
CA ASN A 83 -10.91 13.30 -10.09
C ASN A 83 -9.62 12.55 -9.71
N LEU A 84 -9.61 11.89 -8.55
CA LEU A 84 -8.46 11.10 -8.10
C LEU A 84 -8.25 9.87 -9.01
N ARG A 85 -9.34 9.21 -9.41
CA ARG A 85 -9.28 8.10 -10.37
C ARG A 85 -8.68 8.53 -11.70
N GLU A 86 -9.13 9.67 -12.23
CA GLU A 86 -8.61 10.22 -13.47
C GLU A 86 -7.11 10.52 -13.37
N ASP A 87 -6.66 11.15 -12.27
CA ASP A 87 -5.25 11.43 -12.03
C ASP A 87 -4.42 10.15 -11.94
N MET A 88 -4.93 9.12 -11.25
CA MET A 88 -4.25 7.84 -11.16
C MET A 88 -4.20 7.10 -12.51
N LEU A 89 -5.26 7.15 -13.32
CA LEU A 89 -5.25 6.57 -14.66
C LEU A 89 -4.27 7.29 -15.58
N ASN A 90 -4.17 8.61 -15.49
CA ASN A 90 -3.18 9.41 -16.22
C ASN A 90 -1.76 9.02 -15.81
N LEU A 91 -1.52 8.79 -14.51
CA LEU A 91 -0.23 8.32 -14.01
C LEU A 91 0.11 6.92 -14.53
N CYS A 92 -0.86 5.99 -14.55
CA CYS A 92 -0.66 4.66 -15.14
C CYS A 92 -0.27 4.76 -16.62
N GLY A 93 -0.93 5.62 -17.39
CA GLY A 93 -0.60 5.88 -18.78
C GLY A 93 0.82 6.44 -18.95
N PHE A 94 1.19 7.39 -18.11
CA PHE A 94 2.55 7.96 -18.10
C PHE A 94 3.62 6.88 -17.80
N VAL A 95 3.43 6.08 -16.76
CA VAL A 95 4.36 5.00 -16.39
C VAL A 95 4.49 3.99 -17.53
N GLY A 96 3.39 3.62 -18.18
CA GLY A 96 3.40 2.72 -19.33
C GLY A 96 4.26 3.25 -20.49
N MET A 97 4.03 4.49 -20.90
CA MET A 97 4.80 5.14 -21.97
C MET A 97 6.28 5.32 -21.59
N HIS A 98 6.53 5.80 -20.38
CA HIS A 98 7.88 6.02 -19.89
C HIS A 98 8.67 4.70 -19.74
N SER A 99 8.00 3.60 -19.39
CA SER A 99 8.60 2.27 -19.35
C SER A 99 9.05 1.78 -20.72
N VAL A 100 8.25 2.01 -21.77
CA VAL A 100 8.61 1.68 -23.15
C VAL A 100 9.84 2.47 -23.59
N ASP A 101 9.87 3.77 -23.36
CA ASP A 101 11.01 4.63 -23.68
C ASP A 101 12.27 4.21 -22.92
N THR A 102 12.13 3.83 -21.66
CA THR A 102 13.23 3.37 -20.81
C THR A 102 13.76 2.01 -21.26
N LEU A 103 12.90 1.10 -21.72
CA LEU A 103 13.32 -0.19 -22.29
C LEU A 103 14.10 -0.01 -23.60
N ASN A 104 13.72 0.95 -24.41
CA ASN A 104 14.42 1.27 -25.65
C ASN A 104 15.79 1.89 -25.39
N GLU A 105 15.88 2.78 -24.43
CA GLU A 105 17.12 3.47 -24.06
C GLU A 105 17.19 3.61 -22.51
N PRO A 106 17.72 2.58 -21.83
CA PRO A 106 17.79 2.56 -20.37
C PRO A 106 18.92 3.48 -19.88
N THR A 107 18.53 4.66 -19.42
CA THR A 107 19.40 5.62 -18.73
C THR A 107 19.10 5.66 -17.24
N ALA A 108 20.08 6.00 -16.41
CA ALA A 108 19.89 6.16 -14.98
C ALA A 108 18.77 7.16 -14.66
N GLU A 109 18.70 8.28 -15.37
CA GLU A 109 17.67 9.31 -15.17
C GLU A 109 16.26 8.77 -15.42
N ARG A 110 16.05 8.01 -16.50
CA ARG A 110 14.75 7.42 -16.81
C ARG A 110 14.31 6.38 -15.79
N VAL A 111 15.23 5.53 -15.37
CA VAL A 111 14.95 4.50 -14.35
C VAL A 111 14.67 5.15 -12.98
N MET A 112 15.43 6.17 -12.60
CA MET A 112 15.21 6.91 -11.36
C MET A 112 13.83 7.56 -11.30
N ALA A 113 13.29 8.02 -12.42
CA ALA A 113 11.92 8.54 -12.48
C ALA A 113 10.87 7.46 -12.13
N LEU A 114 11.00 6.25 -12.68
CA LEU A 114 10.12 5.12 -12.34
C LEU A 114 10.24 4.71 -10.87
N ILE A 115 11.46 4.65 -10.36
CA ILE A 115 11.73 4.34 -8.93
C ILE A 115 11.08 5.39 -8.03
N ALA A 116 11.23 6.67 -8.34
CA ALA A 116 10.65 7.76 -7.57
C ALA A 116 9.12 7.70 -7.53
N ILE A 117 8.48 7.45 -8.66
CA ILE A 117 7.01 7.30 -8.76
C ILE A 117 6.54 6.12 -7.89
N ASN A 118 7.18 4.96 -8.01
CA ASN A 118 6.81 3.80 -7.20
C ASN A 118 6.91 4.09 -5.70
N ARG A 119 8.00 4.69 -5.25
CA ARG A 119 8.21 5.03 -3.84
C ARG A 119 7.18 6.03 -3.34
N GLN A 120 6.92 7.07 -4.11
CA GLN A 120 5.97 8.11 -3.73
C GLN A 120 4.54 7.56 -3.60
N ILE A 121 4.10 6.73 -4.53
CA ILE A 121 2.78 6.11 -4.44
C ILE A 121 2.70 5.09 -3.30
N ALA A 122 3.75 4.30 -3.09
CA ALA A 122 3.81 3.38 -1.94
C ALA A 122 3.71 4.13 -0.61
N ASP A 123 4.42 5.22 -0.44
CA ASP A 123 4.36 6.06 0.76
C ASP A 123 2.95 6.62 0.98
N CYS A 124 2.28 7.12 -0.05
CA CYS A 124 0.90 7.59 0.03
C CYS A 124 -0.08 6.48 0.42
N LEU A 125 0.08 5.26 -0.11
CA LEU A 125 -0.75 4.11 0.24
C LEU A 125 -0.55 3.70 1.71
N LEU A 126 0.69 3.65 2.17
CA LEU A 126 1.02 3.31 3.56
C LEU A 126 0.52 4.36 4.55
N GLU A 127 0.64 5.65 4.23
CA GLU A 127 0.08 6.73 5.03
C GLU A 127 -1.45 6.64 5.13
N SER A 128 -2.12 6.36 4.02
CA SER A 128 -3.58 6.17 3.99
C SER A 128 -4.02 4.99 4.83
N LEU A 129 -3.26 3.89 4.79
CA LEU A 129 -3.50 2.71 5.62
C LEU A 129 -3.33 3.02 7.10
N GLN A 130 -2.27 3.75 7.47
CA GLN A 130 -2.02 4.15 8.87
C GLN A 130 -3.16 5.03 9.40
N VAL A 131 -3.61 6.00 8.64
CA VAL A 131 -4.76 6.85 9.02
C VAL A 131 -6.03 6.02 9.23
N ALA A 132 -6.31 5.05 8.35
CA ALA A 132 -7.47 4.18 8.47
C ALA A 132 -7.39 3.29 9.73
N MET A 133 -6.22 2.78 10.07
CA MET A 133 -5.98 2.00 11.29
C MET A 133 -6.17 2.85 12.55
N ASP A 134 -5.62 4.05 12.59
CA ASP A 134 -5.74 4.98 13.72
C ASP A 134 -7.21 5.38 13.97
N LEU A 135 -7.99 5.61 12.90
CA LEU A 135 -9.41 5.89 12.99
C LEU A 135 -10.22 4.69 13.51
N ALA A 136 -9.88 3.47 13.09
CA ALA A 136 -10.52 2.25 13.56
C ALA A 136 -10.27 2.01 15.06
N GLU A 137 -9.04 2.24 15.52
CA GLU A 137 -8.68 2.15 16.95
C GLU A 137 -9.42 3.18 17.80
N ALA A 138 -9.53 4.43 17.32
CA ALA A 138 -10.26 5.49 18.01
C ALA A 138 -11.76 5.15 18.16
N GLN A 139 -12.38 4.56 17.15
CA GLN A 139 -13.78 4.13 17.19
C GLN A 139 -13.99 2.97 18.17
N THR A 140 -13.04 2.06 18.30
CA THR A 140 -13.11 0.94 19.25
C THR A 140 -13.02 1.42 20.69
N GLN A 141 -12.34 2.53 20.96
CA GLN A 141 -12.22 3.11 22.30
C GLN A 141 -13.44 3.95 22.69
N GLU A 142 -14.28 4.38 21.76
CA GLU A 142 -15.48 5.17 21.98
C GLU A 142 -16.76 4.35 22.10
N GLU A 143 -16.72 3.02 22.10
CA GLU A 143 -17.91 2.23 22.44
C GLU A 143 -18.35 2.62 23.86
N PRO A 144 -19.57 3.19 24.02
CA PRO A 144 -20.03 3.56 25.32
C PRO A 144 -20.13 2.28 26.15
N THR A 145 -19.46 2.27 27.28
CA THR A 145 -19.85 1.38 28.36
C THR A 145 -21.35 1.58 28.54
N ASP A 146 -22.12 0.56 28.20
CA ASP A 146 -23.52 0.49 28.55
C ASP A 146 -23.59 0.58 30.08
N ASP A 147 -23.64 1.81 30.54
CA ASP A 147 -24.01 2.11 31.90
C ASP A 147 -25.49 1.81 31.94
N SER A 148 -25.81 0.54 32.23
CA SER A 148 -27.13 0.10 32.59
C SER A 148 -27.52 0.93 33.80
N GLN A 149 -28.10 2.09 33.55
CA GLN A 149 -28.71 2.89 34.59
C GLN A 149 -29.78 2.03 35.21
N ASP A 150 -29.48 1.59 36.39
CA ASP A 150 -30.39 1.03 37.35
C ASP A 150 -31.58 1.99 37.40
N ILE A 151 -32.65 1.63 36.73
CA ILE A 151 -33.91 2.36 36.83
C ILE A 151 -34.41 2.10 38.24
N PRO A 152 -34.46 3.08 39.11
CA PRO A 152 -35.03 2.87 40.43
C PRO A 152 -36.46 2.42 40.25
N SER A 153 -36.74 1.23 40.71
CA SER A 153 -38.13 0.72 40.82
C SER A 153 -38.92 1.69 41.65
N VAL A 154 -39.78 2.46 41.03
CA VAL A 154 -40.79 3.25 41.76
C VAL A 154 -41.83 2.27 42.23
N GLU A 155 -41.79 1.94 43.50
CA GLU A 155 -42.89 1.22 44.12
C GLU A 155 -44.15 2.08 43.99
N PRO A 156 -45.29 1.52 43.51
CA PRO A 156 -46.56 2.24 43.56
C PRO A 156 -46.97 2.37 45.00
N ALA A 157 -47.08 3.60 45.43
CA ALA A 157 -47.70 3.85 46.76
C ALA A 157 -49.10 3.23 46.81
N ALA A 158 -49.28 2.26 47.67
CA ALA A 158 -50.58 1.70 47.94
C ALA A 158 -51.44 2.76 48.66
N SER A 159 -52.38 3.34 47.94
CA SER A 159 -53.40 4.15 48.55
C SER A 159 -54.52 3.21 49.10
N SER A 160 -54.67 3.23 50.34
CA SER A 160 -55.81 2.59 50.98
C SER A 160 -57.14 3.35 50.77
#